data_36061790413db5e66343485574147bd1
#
_entry.id   36061790413db5e66343485574147bd1
#
_cell.length_a   1.000
_cell.length_b   1.000
_cell.length_c   1.000
_cell.angle_alpha   90.00
_cell.angle_beta   90.00
_cell.angle_gamma   90.00
#
_symmetry.space_group_name_H-M   'P 1'
#
loop_
_entity.id
_entity.type
_entity.pdbx_description
1 polymer ?
#
loop_
_entity_poly.entity_id
_entity_poly.type
_entity_poly.pdbx_seq_one_letter_code
_entity_poly.pdbx_strand_id
1 'polypeptide(L)'
;MMCGMGRAVLFNMKETITSLSVLRNQLVGRIHTKDVRRIVDCMANDDCVVIVKALYCLLSDTDRRVANNAAWVLSCSDSKVMRFLLRYQNQLIDLLIGTQDNSFARILFSILRRQTFEKSNLRTDFLDFCLNEIVNSNQAIAIRAHAIYVSYSMCKAYPELLNELFMMLQMLESESLSPGLRHARNTIMSAIKKK
;
A
#
# COMPACT_ATOMS: atom_id res chain seq x y z
N MET A 1 -33.58 -25.40 6.77
CA MET A 1 -32.77 -24.39 7.48
C MET A 1 -31.85 -23.65 6.52
N MET A 2 -32.39 -22.84 5.56
CA MET A 2 -31.59 -22.09 4.57
C MET A 2 -31.96 -20.57 4.48
N CYS A 3 -32.59 -20.01 5.52
CA CYS A 3 -33.09 -18.62 5.46
C CYS A 3 -32.26 -17.59 6.24
N GLY A 4 -31.20 -17.98 6.97
CA GLY A 4 -30.43 -17.08 7.81
C GLY A 4 -29.26 -16.40 7.12
N MET A 5 -28.62 -17.04 6.13
CA MET A 5 -27.41 -16.51 5.46
C MET A 5 -27.72 -15.32 4.54
N GLY A 6 -28.86 -15.34 3.86
CA GLY A 6 -29.21 -14.25 2.92
C GLY A 6 -29.51 -12.91 3.60
N ARG A 7 -30.10 -12.92 4.81
CA ARG A 7 -30.41 -11.67 5.54
C ARG A 7 -29.17 -11.01 6.12
N ALA A 8 -28.24 -11.78 6.66
CA ALA A 8 -26.98 -11.23 7.22
C ALA A 8 -26.10 -10.62 6.13
N VAL A 9 -26.03 -11.25 4.94
CA VAL A 9 -25.27 -10.72 3.79
C VAL A 9 -25.91 -9.43 3.25
N LEU A 10 -27.24 -9.38 3.12
CA LEU A 10 -27.97 -8.20 2.65
C LEU A 10 -27.92 -7.04 3.67
N PHE A 11 -27.94 -7.32 4.96
CA PHE A 11 -27.81 -6.32 6.02
C PHE A 11 -26.40 -5.70 6.00
N ASN A 12 -25.37 -6.52 5.91
CA ASN A 12 -23.98 -6.08 5.83
C ASN A 12 -23.68 -5.26 4.55
N MET A 13 -24.32 -5.60 3.41
CA MET A 13 -24.20 -4.80 2.17
C MET A 13 -24.85 -3.42 2.30
N LYS A 14 -26.04 -3.30 2.93
CA LYS A 14 -26.70 -2.00 3.14
C LYS A 14 -25.90 -1.08 4.06
N GLU A 15 -25.35 -1.61 5.15
CA GLU A 15 -24.46 -0.86 6.04
C GLU A 15 -23.18 -0.40 5.32
N THR A 16 -22.59 -1.26 4.50
CA THR A 16 -21.39 -0.90 3.71
C THR A 16 -21.71 0.20 2.71
N ILE A 17 -22.84 0.14 2.00
CA ILE A 17 -23.25 1.19 1.05
C ILE A 17 -23.52 2.52 1.75
N THR A 18 -24.19 2.50 2.90
CA THR A 18 -24.44 3.72 3.70
C THR A 18 -23.11 4.32 4.18
N SER A 19 -22.20 3.49 4.70
CA SER A 19 -20.88 3.94 5.13
C SER A 19 -20.03 4.45 3.96
N LEU A 20 -20.12 3.85 2.78
CA LEU A 20 -19.42 4.28 1.57
C LEU A 20 -19.82 5.71 1.17
N SER A 21 -21.13 6.01 1.09
CA SER A 21 -21.62 7.33 0.69
C SER A 21 -21.25 8.42 1.70
N VAL A 22 -21.35 8.11 2.99
CA VAL A 22 -20.98 9.02 4.07
C VAL A 22 -19.47 9.32 4.04
N LEU A 23 -18.64 8.29 3.91
CA LEU A 23 -17.17 8.46 3.84
C LEU A 23 -16.77 9.20 2.56
N ARG A 24 -17.38 8.86 1.41
CA ARG A 24 -17.12 9.55 0.15
C ARG A 24 -17.36 11.05 0.29
N ASN A 25 -18.48 11.46 0.87
CA ASN A 25 -18.79 12.88 1.08
C ASN A 25 -17.78 13.58 2.00
N GLN A 26 -17.22 12.89 3.00
CA GLN A 26 -16.17 13.43 3.87
C GLN A 26 -14.82 13.57 3.15
N LEU A 27 -14.59 12.77 2.09
CA LEU A 27 -13.32 12.69 1.38
C LEU A 27 -13.27 13.46 0.05
N VAL A 28 -14.36 14.07 -0.41
CA VAL A 28 -14.42 14.86 -1.67
C VAL A 28 -13.54 16.10 -1.61
N GLY A 29 -13.45 16.75 -0.44
CA GLY A 29 -12.72 18.00 -0.28
C GLY A 29 -11.27 17.83 0.15
N ARG A 30 -10.65 18.97 0.49
CA ARG A 30 -9.35 18.95 1.17
C ARG A 30 -9.54 18.49 2.60
N ILE A 31 -8.91 17.39 2.96
CA ILE A 31 -8.87 16.88 4.33
C ILE A 31 -7.54 17.23 5.01
N HIS A 32 -7.55 17.29 6.34
CA HIS A 32 -6.39 17.57 7.17
C HIS A 32 -6.07 16.36 8.06
N THR A 33 -4.91 16.37 8.66
CA THR A 33 -4.45 15.30 9.57
C THR A 33 -5.46 15.00 10.70
N LYS A 34 -6.18 16.01 11.18
CA LYS A 34 -7.24 15.83 12.20
C LYS A 34 -8.43 15.02 11.69
N ASP A 35 -8.79 15.19 10.41
CA ASP A 35 -9.91 14.47 9.79
C ASP A 35 -9.52 13.01 9.56
N VAL A 36 -8.28 12.79 9.09
CA VAL A 36 -7.70 11.45 8.95
C VAL A 36 -7.69 10.73 10.30
N ARG A 37 -7.17 11.37 11.36
CA ARG A 37 -7.13 10.76 12.70
C ARG A 37 -8.52 10.39 13.20
N ARG A 38 -9.51 11.26 13.03
CA ARG A 38 -10.90 10.97 13.43
C ARG A 38 -11.44 9.71 12.75
N ILE A 39 -11.20 9.53 11.45
CA ILE A 39 -11.65 8.33 10.73
C ILE A 39 -10.86 7.09 11.21
N VAL A 40 -9.54 7.23 11.43
CA VAL A 40 -8.70 6.15 11.96
C VAL A 40 -9.16 5.73 13.35
N ASP A 41 -9.49 6.69 14.23
CA ASP A 41 -10.00 6.41 15.59
C ASP A 41 -11.34 5.65 15.54
N CYS A 42 -12.22 5.97 14.57
CA CYS A 42 -13.45 5.20 14.34
C CYS A 42 -13.17 3.74 13.90
N MET A 43 -12.06 3.49 13.22
CA MET A 43 -11.66 2.13 12.82
C MET A 43 -11.04 1.30 13.96
N ALA A 44 -10.67 1.92 15.08
CA ALA A 44 -10.13 1.20 16.23
C ALA A 44 -11.20 0.39 16.99
N ASN A 45 -12.49 0.70 16.78
CA ASN A 45 -13.63 0.03 17.40
C ASN A 45 -14.09 -1.21 16.60
N ASP A 46 -15.08 -1.95 17.10
CA ASP A 46 -15.52 -3.25 16.53
C ASP A 46 -16.11 -3.17 15.10
N ASP A 47 -16.60 -1.99 14.67
CA ASP A 47 -17.13 -1.75 13.32
C ASP A 47 -16.05 -1.47 12.26
N CYS A 48 -14.78 -1.67 12.59
CA CYS A 48 -13.60 -1.46 11.76
C CYS A 48 -13.75 -2.04 10.34
N VAL A 49 -14.31 -3.26 10.21
CA VAL A 49 -14.37 -3.97 8.93
C VAL A 49 -15.23 -3.25 7.88
N VAL A 50 -16.34 -2.64 8.29
CA VAL A 50 -17.27 -1.93 7.36
C VAL A 50 -16.59 -0.67 6.83
N ILE A 51 -15.96 0.12 7.72
CA ILE A 51 -15.26 1.35 7.37
C ILE A 51 -14.06 1.03 6.46
N VAL A 52 -13.27 0.01 6.79
CA VAL A 52 -12.10 -0.40 5.99
C VAL A 52 -12.50 -0.88 4.61
N LYS A 53 -13.59 -1.66 4.49
CA LYS A 53 -14.14 -2.08 3.20
C LYS A 53 -14.62 -0.88 2.37
N ALA A 54 -15.32 0.07 2.98
CA ALA A 54 -15.77 1.27 2.29
C ALA A 54 -14.60 2.12 1.80
N LEU A 55 -13.58 2.36 2.64
CA LEU A 55 -12.35 3.05 2.24
C LEU A 55 -11.60 2.32 1.12
N TYR A 56 -11.54 0.98 1.19
CA TYR A 56 -10.93 0.17 0.13
C TYR A 56 -11.68 0.34 -1.20
N CYS A 57 -13.02 0.29 -1.19
CA CYS A 57 -13.81 0.55 -2.41
C CYS A 57 -13.53 1.94 -2.98
N LEU A 58 -13.33 2.95 -2.14
CA LEU A 58 -13.04 4.32 -2.55
C LEU A 58 -11.64 4.51 -3.16
N LEU A 59 -10.74 3.53 -3.08
CA LEU A 59 -9.45 3.57 -3.80
C LEU A 59 -9.62 3.60 -5.33
N SER A 60 -10.76 3.10 -5.83
CA SER A 60 -11.12 3.09 -7.25
C SER A 60 -12.18 4.16 -7.60
N ASP A 61 -12.38 5.16 -6.74
CA ASP A 61 -13.33 6.25 -7.01
C ASP A 61 -12.87 7.06 -8.23
N THR A 62 -13.83 7.50 -9.04
CA THR A 62 -13.59 8.35 -10.23
C THR A 62 -13.03 9.73 -9.87
N ASP A 63 -13.34 10.23 -8.66
CA ASP A 63 -12.70 11.43 -8.12
C ASP A 63 -11.34 11.06 -7.49
N ARG A 64 -10.26 11.48 -8.15
CA ARG A 64 -8.88 11.25 -7.69
C ARG A 64 -8.60 11.77 -6.28
N ARG A 65 -9.28 12.82 -5.83
CA ARG A 65 -9.13 13.33 -4.46
C ARG A 65 -9.69 12.35 -3.46
N VAL A 66 -10.87 11.79 -3.74
CA VAL A 66 -11.50 10.77 -2.89
C VAL A 66 -10.58 9.54 -2.79
N ALA A 67 -10.07 9.03 -3.93
CA ALA A 67 -9.17 7.90 -3.95
C ALA A 67 -7.88 8.15 -3.15
N ASN A 68 -7.23 9.30 -3.36
CA ASN A 68 -6.03 9.70 -2.62
C ASN A 68 -6.29 9.85 -1.12
N ASN A 69 -7.42 10.49 -0.75
CA ASN A 69 -7.77 10.71 0.65
C ASN A 69 -8.11 9.38 1.35
N ALA A 70 -8.83 8.47 0.68
CA ALA A 70 -9.11 7.13 1.19
C ALA A 70 -7.82 6.33 1.40
N ALA A 71 -6.91 6.36 0.43
CA ALA A 71 -5.60 5.74 0.56
C ALA A 71 -4.79 6.32 1.73
N TRP A 72 -4.82 7.65 1.91
CA TRP A 72 -4.14 8.31 3.03
C TRP A 72 -4.68 7.85 4.38
N VAL A 73 -6.00 7.79 4.55
CA VAL A 73 -6.62 7.25 5.78
C VAL A 73 -6.15 5.82 6.04
N LEU A 74 -6.22 4.93 5.02
CA LEU A 74 -5.77 3.55 5.15
C LEU A 74 -4.26 3.47 5.50
N SER A 75 -3.43 4.32 4.90
CA SER A 75 -1.98 4.33 5.18
C SER A 75 -1.64 4.73 6.62
N CYS A 76 -2.49 5.53 7.27
CA CYS A 76 -2.33 5.95 8.66
C CYS A 76 -2.90 4.94 9.68
N SER A 77 -3.54 3.87 9.21
CA SER A 77 -4.20 2.89 10.06
C SER A 77 -3.20 1.94 10.75
N ASP A 78 -3.66 1.22 11.75
CA ASP A 78 -2.89 0.29 12.57
C ASP A 78 -2.56 -1.05 11.87
N SER A 79 -1.89 -1.94 12.60
CA SER A 79 -1.54 -3.27 12.11
C SER A 79 -2.74 -4.20 11.92
N LYS A 80 -3.86 -3.99 12.63
CA LYS A 80 -5.11 -4.76 12.48
C LYS A 80 -5.71 -4.50 11.10
N VAL A 81 -5.79 -3.23 10.71
CA VAL A 81 -6.25 -2.81 9.37
C VAL A 81 -5.30 -3.32 8.28
N MET A 82 -3.97 -3.24 8.49
CA MET A 82 -3.00 -3.77 7.52
C MET A 82 -3.15 -5.27 7.29
N ARG A 83 -3.38 -6.05 8.34
CA ARG A 83 -3.69 -7.49 8.23
C ARG A 83 -5.00 -7.74 7.50
N PHE A 84 -6.01 -6.91 7.71
CA PHE A 84 -7.25 -7.00 6.95
C PHE A 84 -7.02 -6.72 5.47
N LEU A 85 -6.22 -5.69 5.12
CA LEU A 85 -5.91 -5.31 3.74
C LEU A 85 -5.03 -6.34 3.00
N LEU A 86 -4.35 -7.24 3.71
CA LEU A 86 -3.53 -8.29 3.11
C LEU A 86 -4.34 -9.17 2.14
N ARG A 87 -5.63 -9.42 2.40
CA ARG A 87 -6.54 -10.14 1.49
C ARG A 87 -6.77 -9.45 0.15
N TYR A 88 -6.47 -8.16 0.07
CA TYR A 88 -6.60 -7.32 -1.13
C TYR A 88 -5.24 -6.93 -1.71
N GLN A 89 -4.16 -7.60 -1.30
CA GLN A 89 -2.80 -7.25 -1.69
C GLN A 89 -2.62 -7.20 -3.22
N ASN A 90 -3.13 -8.21 -3.94
CA ASN A 90 -3.03 -8.25 -5.39
C ASN A 90 -3.74 -7.08 -6.06
N GLN A 91 -4.94 -6.72 -5.61
CA GLN A 91 -5.68 -5.58 -6.13
C GLN A 91 -4.99 -4.23 -5.81
N LEU A 92 -4.37 -4.11 -4.63
CA LEU A 92 -3.55 -2.93 -4.28
C LEU A 92 -2.31 -2.82 -5.17
N ILE A 93 -1.70 -3.95 -5.52
CA ILE A 93 -0.60 -4.03 -6.48
C ILE A 93 -1.07 -3.59 -7.86
N ASP A 94 -2.22 -4.11 -8.35
CA ASP A 94 -2.77 -3.75 -9.65
C ASP A 94 -3.10 -2.25 -9.73
N LEU A 95 -3.68 -1.66 -8.68
CA LEU A 95 -3.89 -0.22 -8.58
C LEU A 95 -2.59 0.58 -8.63
N LEU A 96 -1.54 0.09 -7.97
CA LEU A 96 -0.23 0.75 -7.95
C LEU A 96 0.43 0.70 -9.32
N ILE A 97 0.44 -0.45 -10.00
CA ILE A 97 1.03 -0.60 -11.34
C ILE A 97 0.25 0.25 -12.36
N GLY A 98 -1.07 0.32 -12.24
CA GLY A 98 -1.93 1.03 -13.19
C GLY A 98 -1.99 2.55 -13.01
N THR A 99 -1.52 3.10 -11.88
CA THR A 99 -1.66 4.54 -11.61
C THR A 99 -0.53 5.37 -12.22
N GLN A 100 -0.90 6.55 -12.76
CA GLN A 100 0.05 7.60 -13.18
C GLN A 100 0.16 8.73 -12.13
N ASP A 101 -0.57 8.62 -11.00
CA ASP A 101 -0.55 9.60 -9.94
C ASP A 101 0.55 9.28 -8.91
N ASN A 102 1.64 10.02 -8.93
CA ASN A 102 2.76 9.84 -8.00
C ASN A 102 2.34 9.98 -6.52
N SER A 103 1.34 10.80 -6.21
CA SER A 103 0.85 10.95 -4.83
C SER A 103 0.13 9.67 -4.38
N PHE A 104 -0.73 9.14 -5.23
CA PHE A 104 -1.43 7.89 -4.99
C PHE A 104 -0.48 6.69 -4.92
N ALA A 105 0.45 6.58 -5.89
CA ALA A 105 1.48 5.55 -5.92
C ALA A 105 2.30 5.53 -4.63
N ARG A 106 2.76 6.69 -4.16
CA ARG A 106 3.52 6.81 -2.91
C ARG A 106 2.75 6.29 -1.70
N ILE A 107 1.45 6.58 -1.63
CA ILE A 107 0.61 6.14 -0.52
C ILE A 107 0.37 4.62 -0.60
N LEU A 108 0.06 4.07 -1.78
CA LEU A 108 -0.11 2.63 -1.98
C LEU A 108 1.18 1.86 -1.65
N PHE A 109 2.34 2.36 -2.07
CA PHE A 109 3.62 1.81 -1.66
C PHE A 109 3.81 1.79 -0.14
N SER A 110 3.39 2.85 0.56
CA SER A 110 3.49 2.90 2.03
C SER A 110 2.62 1.86 2.72
N ILE A 111 1.45 1.51 2.13
CA ILE A 111 0.58 0.42 2.60
C ILE A 111 1.25 -0.93 2.32
N LEU A 112 1.67 -1.18 1.07
CA LEU A 112 2.28 -2.45 0.66
C LEU A 112 3.59 -2.75 1.41
N ARG A 113 4.39 -1.72 1.70
CA ARG A 113 5.62 -1.86 2.52
C ARG A 113 5.35 -2.42 3.93
N ARG A 114 4.15 -2.24 4.47
CA ARG A 114 3.74 -2.74 5.79
C ARG A 114 3.12 -4.12 5.75
N GLN A 115 2.97 -4.70 4.54
CA GLN A 115 2.44 -6.05 4.34
C GLN A 115 3.57 -7.07 4.22
N THR A 116 3.22 -8.34 4.42
CA THR A 116 4.11 -9.48 4.18
C THR A 116 3.85 -10.05 2.79
N PHE A 117 4.92 -10.50 2.12
CA PHE A 117 4.84 -11.19 0.84
C PHE A 117 5.14 -12.67 1.06
N GLU A 118 4.18 -13.53 0.70
CA GLU A 118 4.32 -14.98 0.87
C GLU A 118 5.15 -15.57 -0.26
N LYS A 119 6.00 -16.55 0.09
CA LYS A 119 6.83 -17.27 -0.90
C LYS A 119 6.00 -17.98 -1.96
N SER A 120 4.84 -18.51 -1.59
CA SER A 120 3.96 -19.26 -2.50
C SER A 120 3.26 -18.40 -3.55
N ASN A 121 3.24 -17.07 -3.40
CA ASN A 121 2.49 -16.15 -4.26
C ASN A 121 3.33 -14.92 -4.64
N LEU A 122 4.53 -15.16 -5.17
CA LEU A 122 5.36 -14.05 -5.65
C LEU A 122 4.81 -13.49 -6.97
N ARG A 123 4.39 -12.24 -6.94
CA ARG A 123 4.01 -11.45 -8.13
C ARG A 123 5.28 -10.94 -8.81
N THR A 124 5.77 -11.67 -9.82
CA THR A 124 7.00 -11.30 -10.56
C THR A 124 6.83 -10.00 -11.32
N ASP A 125 5.67 -9.75 -11.91
CA ASP A 125 5.33 -8.50 -12.58
C ASP A 125 5.44 -7.29 -11.64
N PHE A 126 5.05 -7.45 -10.39
CA PHE A 126 5.19 -6.40 -9.38
C PHE A 126 6.65 -6.21 -8.93
N LEU A 127 7.41 -7.30 -8.82
CA LEU A 127 8.84 -7.21 -8.54
C LEU A 127 9.54 -6.45 -9.68
N ASP A 128 9.29 -6.81 -10.93
CA ASP A 128 9.86 -6.14 -12.10
C ASP A 128 9.49 -4.65 -12.13
N PHE A 129 8.22 -4.32 -11.84
CA PHE A 129 7.78 -2.94 -11.69
C PHE A 129 8.60 -2.20 -10.62
N CYS A 130 8.75 -2.78 -9.41
CA CYS A 130 9.53 -2.16 -8.34
C CYS A 130 11.00 -1.98 -8.73
N LEU A 131 11.63 -2.97 -9.38
CA LEU A 131 13.03 -2.88 -9.82
C LEU A 131 13.22 -1.76 -10.86
N ASN A 132 12.28 -1.63 -11.80
CA ASN A 132 12.28 -0.52 -12.77
C ASN A 132 12.13 0.84 -12.09
N GLU A 133 11.25 0.96 -11.08
CA GLU A 133 11.09 2.20 -10.32
C GLU A 133 12.35 2.58 -9.54
N ILE A 134 13.14 1.62 -9.05
CA ILE A 134 14.39 1.88 -8.34
C ILE A 134 15.40 2.60 -9.23
N VAL A 135 15.55 2.16 -10.48
CA VAL A 135 16.56 2.71 -11.41
C VAL A 135 16.08 3.93 -12.18
N ASN A 136 14.78 4.19 -12.24
CA ASN A 136 14.20 5.32 -12.96
C ASN A 136 14.58 6.65 -12.28
N SER A 137 15.54 7.36 -12.84
CA SER A 137 16.02 8.65 -12.32
C SER A 137 14.96 9.76 -12.34
N ASN A 138 13.97 9.66 -13.21
CA ASN A 138 12.87 10.63 -13.35
C ASN A 138 11.75 10.40 -12.32
N GLN A 139 11.77 9.26 -11.62
CA GLN A 139 10.76 8.95 -10.63
C GLN A 139 10.99 9.68 -9.32
N ALA A 140 9.89 9.99 -8.62
CA ALA A 140 9.95 10.64 -7.32
C ALA A 140 10.78 9.83 -6.31
N ILE A 141 11.67 10.50 -5.58
CA ILE A 141 12.60 9.88 -4.60
C ILE A 141 11.88 8.96 -3.62
N ALA A 142 10.70 9.40 -3.13
CA ALA A 142 9.92 8.61 -2.18
C ALA A 142 9.42 7.29 -2.77
N ILE A 143 9.02 7.27 -4.04
CA ILE A 143 8.59 6.07 -4.75
C ILE A 143 9.77 5.12 -4.91
N ARG A 144 10.90 5.60 -5.39
CA ARG A 144 12.14 4.82 -5.51
C ARG A 144 12.56 4.20 -4.18
N ALA A 145 12.53 4.98 -3.09
CA ALA A 145 12.87 4.50 -1.76
C ALA A 145 11.89 3.42 -1.26
N HIS A 146 10.58 3.59 -1.48
CA HIS A 146 9.59 2.56 -1.15
C HIS A 146 9.78 1.29 -1.99
N ALA A 147 10.08 1.42 -3.27
CA ALA A 147 10.34 0.31 -4.15
C ALA A 147 11.51 -0.55 -3.65
N ILE A 148 12.61 0.06 -3.15
CA ILE A 148 13.73 -0.67 -2.51
C ILE A 148 13.25 -1.52 -1.34
N TYR A 149 12.45 -0.97 -0.42
CA TYR A 149 11.96 -1.71 0.74
C TYR A 149 11.01 -2.83 0.37
N VAL A 150 10.12 -2.60 -0.61
CA VAL A 150 9.16 -3.61 -1.08
C VAL A 150 9.87 -4.73 -1.80
N SER A 151 10.80 -4.42 -2.73
CA SER A 151 11.62 -5.43 -3.42
C SER A 151 12.37 -6.31 -2.43
N TYR A 152 12.99 -5.73 -1.40
CA TYR A 152 13.63 -6.52 -0.35
C TYR A 152 12.66 -7.45 0.37
N SER A 153 11.46 -6.96 0.70
CA SER A 153 10.45 -7.78 1.38
C SER A 153 9.99 -8.95 0.51
N MET A 154 9.92 -8.77 -0.82
CA MET A 154 9.59 -9.82 -1.78
C MET A 154 10.75 -10.80 -1.98
N CYS A 155 11.98 -10.31 -2.13
CA CYS A 155 13.17 -11.12 -2.43
C CYS A 155 13.72 -11.87 -1.21
N LYS A 156 13.41 -11.47 0.02
CA LYS A 156 14.06 -12.02 1.23
C LYS A 156 13.95 -13.53 1.42
N ALA A 157 12.98 -14.19 0.77
CA ALA A 157 12.78 -15.63 0.80
C ALA A 157 13.49 -16.38 -0.35
N TYR A 158 14.15 -15.65 -1.27
CA TYR A 158 14.79 -16.19 -2.48
C TYR A 158 16.23 -15.66 -2.55
N PRO A 159 17.23 -16.47 -2.21
CA PRO A 159 18.64 -16.03 -2.16
C PRO A 159 19.14 -15.44 -3.48
N GLU A 160 18.72 -16.02 -4.63
CA GLU A 160 19.11 -15.58 -5.96
C GLU A 160 18.61 -14.17 -6.24
N LEU A 161 17.31 -13.92 -6.03
CA LEU A 161 16.70 -12.59 -6.21
C LEU A 161 17.27 -11.56 -5.23
N LEU A 162 17.63 -12.00 -4.04
CA LEU A 162 18.23 -11.13 -3.03
C LEU A 162 19.63 -10.67 -3.48
N ASN A 163 20.41 -11.58 -4.10
CA ASN A 163 21.72 -11.24 -4.67
C ASN A 163 21.57 -10.27 -5.87
N GLU A 164 20.61 -10.51 -6.75
CA GLU A 164 20.33 -9.60 -7.88
C GLU A 164 19.95 -8.20 -7.39
N LEU A 165 19.05 -8.11 -6.41
CA LEU A 165 18.71 -6.83 -5.78
C LEU A 165 19.94 -6.16 -5.17
N PHE A 166 20.81 -6.92 -4.50
CA PHE A 166 22.03 -6.38 -3.90
C PHE A 166 22.96 -5.78 -4.97
N MET A 167 23.20 -6.52 -6.06
CA MET A 167 24.03 -6.06 -7.18
C MET A 167 23.44 -4.79 -7.83
N MET A 168 22.14 -4.76 -8.06
CA MET A 168 21.45 -3.56 -8.58
C MET A 168 21.65 -2.35 -7.65
N LEU A 169 21.48 -2.54 -6.34
CA LEU A 169 21.68 -1.47 -5.37
C LEU A 169 23.13 -0.99 -5.30
N GLN A 170 24.11 -1.88 -5.54
CA GLN A 170 25.52 -1.49 -5.64
C GLN A 170 25.80 -0.58 -6.84
N MET A 171 25.14 -0.84 -7.98
CA MET A 171 25.30 -0.05 -9.20
C MET A 171 24.72 1.37 -9.10
N LEU A 172 23.84 1.64 -8.13
CA LEU A 172 23.40 3.00 -7.87
C LEU A 172 24.55 3.82 -7.27
N GLU A 173 24.97 4.85 -7.96
CA GLU A 173 26.02 5.75 -7.50
C GLU A 173 25.62 6.45 -6.20
N SER A 174 26.31 6.11 -5.10
CA SER A 174 25.93 6.58 -3.76
C SER A 174 26.09 8.09 -3.57
N GLU A 175 27.00 8.74 -4.33
CA GLU A 175 27.29 10.15 -4.21
C GLU A 175 26.21 11.02 -4.89
N SER A 176 25.60 10.53 -5.97
CA SER A 176 24.54 11.23 -6.70
C SER A 176 23.14 11.05 -6.10
N LEU A 177 22.99 10.15 -5.12
CA LEU A 177 21.69 9.87 -4.53
C LEU A 177 21.28 10.94 -3.51
N SER A 178 19.99 11.29 -3.53
CA SER A 178 19.40 12.11 -2.46
C SER A 178 19.55 11.40 -1.09
N PRO A 179 19.57 12.17 0.03
CA PRO A 179 19.74 11.58 1.37
C PRO A 179 18.74 10.48 1.69
N GLY A 180 17.46 10.64 1.30
CA GLY A 180 16.41 9.64 1.55
C GLY A 180 16.62 8.35 0.76
N LEU A 181 17.01 8.44 -0.49
CA LEU A 181 17.26 7.27 -1.33
C LEU A 181 18.54 6.55 -0.90
N ARG A 182 19.58 7.29 -0.56
CA ARG A 182 20.85 6.78 0.00
C ARG A 182 20.59 6.01 1.31
N HIS A 183 19.75 6.56 2.19
CA HIS A 183 19.36 5.89 3.43
C HIS A 183 18.65 4.55 3.15
N ALA A 184 17.64 4.54 2.27
CA ALA A 184 16.92 3.32 1.91
C ALA A 184 17.87 2.26 1.34
N ARG A 185 18.71 2.63 0.36
CA ARG A 185 19.74 1.78 -0.23
C ARG A 185 20.66 1.17 0.84
N ASN A 186 21.29 2.00 1.66
CA ASN A 186 22.26 1.53 2.64
C ASN A 186 21.61 0.65 3.72
N THR A 187 20.38 0.96 4.14
CA THR A 187 19.61 0.14 5.08
C THR A 187 19.39 -1.26 4.53
N ILE A 188 18.96 -1.38 3.28
CA ILE A 188 18.67 -2.68 2.68
C ILE A 188 19.97 -3.44 2.36
N MET A 189 20.99 -2.79 1.83
CA MET A 189 22.29 -3.43 1.60
C MET A 189 22.88 -3.99 2.90
N SER A 190 22.76 -3.26 4.00
CA SER A 190 23.20 -3.73 5.32
C SER A 190 22.37 -4.91 5.83
N ALA A 191 21.05 -4.91 5.55
CA ALA A 191 20.17 -6.01 5.93
C ALA A 191 20.46 -7.30 5.14
N ILE A 192 20.82 -7.17 3.86
CA ILE A 192 21.19 -8.32 3.00
C ILE A 192 22.51 -8.95 3.48
N LYS A 193 23.52 -8.13 3.81
CA LYS A 193 24.84 -8.61 4.27
C LYS A 193 24.81 -9.35 5.62
N LYS A 194 23.76 -9.15 6.43
CA LYS A 194 23.62 -9.79 7.75
C LYS A 194 22.93 -11.15 7.69
N LYS A 195 22.43 -11.57 6.53
CA LYS A 195 21.83 -12.89 6.30
C LYS A 195 22.84 -13.89 5.80
#